data_004bce1c30fa37a7f29dec9d1ae057a5
#
_entry.id   004bce1c30fa37a7f29dec9d1ae057a5
#
_cell.length_a   1.000
_cell.length_b   1.000
_cell.length_c   1.000
_cell.angle_alpha   90.00
_cell.angle_beta   90.00
_cell.angle_gamma   90.00
#
_symmetry.space_group_name_H-M   'P 1'
#
loop_
_entity.id
_entity.type
_entity.pdbx_description
1 polymer ?
#
loop_
_entity_poly.entity_id
_entity_poly.type
_entity_poly.pdbx_seq_one_letter_code
_entity_poly.pdbx_strand_id
1 'polypeptide(L)'
;MSGYLDAYLKERGEPAHGPLFVTARRARNPHQADLTAEGYARLSYRQADTLWKRYTPDWDLHQLRHTTITAHAAKGYTDVELKRFSGHTSLRSLDVYIAHNREAAKHKAREWERRGHTDPWK
;
A
#
# COMPACT_ATOMS: atom_id res chain seq x y z
N MET A 1 -5.37 7.97 11.37
CA MET A 1 -4.99 8.20 9.94
C MET A 1 -6.16 8.70 9.08
N SER A 2 -7.42 8.48 9.44
CA SER A 2 -8.58 9.00 8.71
C SER A 2 -8.65 10.54 8.68
N GLY A 3 -8.32 11.23 9.76
CA GLY A 3 -8.53 12.68 9.88
C GLY A 3 -7.84 13.55 8.83
N TYR A 4 -6.64 13.20 8.38
CA TYR A 4 -5.95 13.95 7.33
C TYR A 4 -6.57 13.74 5.95
N LEU A 5 -7.01 12.52 5.64
CA LEU A 5 -7.69 12.23 4.39
C LEU A 5 -9.05 12.90 4.36
N ASP A 6 -9.79 12.86 5.46
CA ASP A 6 -11.09 13.50 5.59
C ASP A 6 -10.97 15.02 5.44
N ALA A 7 -9.95 15.65 6.06
CA ALA A 7 -9.68 17.07 5.90
C ALA A 7 -9.36 17.43 4.43
N TYR A 8 -8.52 16.62 3.78
CA TYR A 8 -8.17 16.81 2.38
C TYR A 8 -9.38 16.68 1.45
N LEU A 9 -10.26 15.69 1.69
CA LEU A 9 -11.47 15.49 0.88
C LEU A 9 -12.46 16.65 1.07
N LYS A 10 -12.61 17.16 2.30
CA LYS A 10 -13.41 18.36 2.59
C LYS A 10 -12.89 19.58 1.86
N GLU A 11 -11.58 19.83 1.90
CA GLU A 11 -10.94 20.93 1.17
C GLU A 11 -11.18 20.82 -0.35
N ARG A 12 -11.26 19.60 -0.88
CA ARG A 12 -11.59 19.33 -2.28
C ARG A 12 -13.08 19.42 -2.63
N GLY A 13 -13.97 19.68 -1.68
CA GLY A 13 -15.41 19.68 -1.89
C GLY A 13 -16.05 18.29 -1.97
N GLU A 14 -15.45 17.30 -1.34
CA GLU A 14 -15.97 15.91 -1.23
C GLU A 14 -16.40 15.28 -2.56
N PRO A 15 -15.55 15.21 -3.57
CA PRO A 15 -15.92 14.71 -4.89
C PRO A 15 -16.35 13.24 -4.82
N ALA A 16 -17.55 12.93 -5.33
CA ALA A 16 -18.07 11.56 -5.35
C ALA A 16 -17.32 10.65 -6.34
N HIS A 17 -16.65 11.22 -7.33
CA HIS A 17 -15.98 10.49 -8.40
C HIS A 17 -14.68 11.17 -8.81
N GLY A 18 -13.83 10.41 -9.54
CA GLY A 18 -12.58 10.91 -10.08
C GLY A 18 -11.36 10.51 -9.26
N PRO A 19 -10.18 11.04 -9.57
CA PRO A 19 -8.93 10.70 -8.89
C PRO A 19 -8.93 11.19 -7.45
N LEU A 20 -8.49 10.32 -6.52
CA LEU A 20 -8.40 10.65 -5.10
C LEU A 20 -7.40 11.78 -4.85
N PHE A 21 -6.20 11.66 -5.40
CA PHE A 21 -5.15 12.68 -5.29
C PHE A 21 -4.97 13.40 -6.61
N VAL A 22 -4.93 14.72 -6.55
CA VAL A 22 -4.81 15.58 -7.72
C VAL A 22 -3.66 16.56 -7.60
N THR A 23 -3.23 17.09 -8.74
CA THR A 23 -2.22 18.14 -8.81
C THR A 23 -2.78 19.47 -8.28
N ALA A 24 -1.89 20.31 -7.71
CA ALA A 24 -2.26 21.64 -7.24
C ALA A 24 -2.51 22.65 -8.38
N ARG A 25 -2.14 22.30 -9.61
CA ARG A 25 -2.31 23.15 -10.78
C ARG A 25 -3.15 22.44 -11.83
N ARG A 26 -3.94 23.19 -12.57
CA ARG A 26 -4.69 22.67 -13.73
C ARG A 26 -3.74 22.10 -14.77
N ALA A 27 -4.10 20.98 -15.34
CA ALA A 27 -3.29 20.31 -16.35
C ALA A 27 -3.39 21.04 -17.69
N ARG A 28 -2.24 21.17 -18.39
CA ARG A 28 -2.21 21.80 -19.73
C ARG A 28 -2.65 20.85 -20.85
N ASN A 29 -2.36 19.54 -20.71
CA ASN A 29 -2.68 18.51 -21.73
C ASN A 29 -2.94 17.16 -21.06
N PRO A 30 -4.08 16.96 -20.42
CA PRO A 30 -4.36 15.74 -19.70
C PRO A 30 -5.15 14.74 -20.54
N HIS A 31 -4.97 13.45 -20.28
CA HIS A 31 -5.97 12.46 -20.64
C HIS A 31 -7.27 12.75 -19.88
N GLN A 32 -8.37 12.78 -20.60
CA GLN A 32 -9.67 13.17 -20.04
C GLN A 32 -10.13 12.29 -18.86
N ALA A 33 -9.70 11.01 -18.85
CA ALA A 33 -9.96 10.08 -17.74
C ALA A 33 -9.22 10.40 -16.43
N ASP A 34 -8.20 11.25 -16.48
CA ASP A 34 -7.37 11.63 -15.33
C ASP A 34 -7.70 13.02 -14.78
N LEU A 35 -8.80 13.63 -15.27
CA LEU A 35 -9.21 14.97 -14.84
C LEU A 35 -10.37 14.95 -13.88
N THR A 36 -10.36 15.95 -12.98
CA THR A 36 -11.57 16.37 -12.28
C THR A 36 -12.43 17.28 -13.13
N ALA A 37 -13.69 17.53 -12.74
CA ALA A 37 -14.57 18.47 -13.40
C ALA A 37 -13.98 19.91 -13.44
N GLU A 38 -13.17 20.27 -12.45
CA GLU A 38 -12.50 21.57 -12.32
C GLU A 38 -11.20 21.66 -13.13
N GLY A 39 -10.78 20.57 -13.79
CA GLY A 39 -9.60 20.53 -14.64
C GLY A 39 -8.28 20.23 -13.93
N TYR A 40 -8.32 19.64 -12.73
CA TYR A 40 -7.12 19.14 -12.04
C TYR A 40 -6.84 17.70 -12.49
N ALA A 41 -5.57 17.40 -12.69
CA ALA A 41 -5.16 16.05 -13.10
C ALA A 41 -4.90 15.15 -11.91
N ARG A 42 -5.06 13.84 -12.12
CA ARG A 42 -4.59 12.80 -11.19
C ARG A 42 -3.12 13.03 -10.88
N LEU A 43 -2.75 12.91 -9.61
CA LEU A 43 -1.35 12.91 -9.21
C LEU A 43 -0.66 11.67 -9.79
N SER A 44 0.35 11.86 -10.63
CA SER A 44 1.14 10.76 -11.17
C SER A 44 2.03 10.13 -10.10
N TYR A 45 2.42 8.84 -10.30
CA TYR A 45 3.35 8.17 -9.38
C TYR A 45 4.65 8.98 -9.20
N ARG A 46 5.21 9.50 -10.30
CA ARG A 46 6.44 10.31 -10.26
C ARG A 46 6.28 11.58 -9.43
N GLN A 47 5.15 12.26 -9.55
CA GLN A 47 4.85 13.45 -8.75
C GLN A 47 4.66 13.09 -7.27
N ALA A 48 3.95 11.99 -6.99
CA ALA A 48 3.76 11.48 -5.63
C ALA A 48 5.11 11.11 -5.00
N ASP A 49 5.99 10.41 -5.72
CA ASP A 49 7.33 10.05 -5.25
C ASP A 49 8.21 11.30 -4.99
N THR A 50 8.14 12.28 -5.88
CA THR A 50 8.85 13.56 -5.70
C THR A 50 8.36 14.32 -4.46
N LEU A 51 7.05 14.36 -4.23
CA LEU A 51 6.47 14.98 -3.03
C LEU A 51 6.85 14.19 -1.78
N TRP A 52 6.78 12.86 -1.84
CA TRP A 52 7.16 11.99 -0.74
C TRP A 52 8.59 12.23 -0.31
N LYS A 53 9.55 12.21 -1.23
CA LYS A 53 10.97 12.46 -0.97
C LYS A 53 11.27 13.83 -0.39
N ARG A 54 10.43 14.83 -0.66
CA ARG A 54 10.57 16.16 -0.07
C ARG A 54 10.36 16.15 1.45
N TYR A 55 9.44 15.31 1.93
CA TYR A 55 9.05 15.24 3.35
C TYR A 55 9.70 14.07 4.09
N THR A 56 10.15 13.06 3.35
CA THR A 56 10.78 11.84 3.88
C THR A 56 11.99 11.45 3.02
N PRO A 57 13.11 12.21 3.11
CA PRO A 57 14.25 12.07 2.19
C PRO A 57 14.89 10.67 2.22
N ASP A 58 14.82 9.98 3.37
CA ASP A 58 15.43 8.67 3.57
C ASP A 58 14.55 7.49 3.10
N TRP A 59 13.33 7.77 2.64
CA TRP A 59 12.34 6.75 2.29
C TRP A 59 11.72 7.03 0.92
N ASP A 60 11.50 5.97 0.13
CA ASP A 60 10.72 6.06 -1.10
C ASP A 60 9.34 5.38 -0.97
N LEU A 61 8.46 5.66 -1.91
CA LEU A 61 7.11 5.07 -1.92
C LEU A 61 7.14 3.55 -2.11
N HIS A 62 8.18 3.03 -2.76
CA HIS A 62 8.33 1.59 -2.95
C HIS A 62 8.67 0.89 -1.63
N GLN A 63 9.55 1.48 -0.82
CA GLN A 63 9.87 0.99 0.52
C GLN A 63 8.65 1.00 1.44
N LEU A 64 7.83 2.05 1.39
CA LEU A 64 6.59 2.11 2.15
C LEU A 64 5.64 0.97 1.76
N ARG A 65 5.47 0.75 0.44
CA ARG A 65 4.67 -0.37 -0.07
C ARG A 65 5.22 -1.72 0.39
N HIS A 66 6.53 -1.91 0.29
CA HIS A 66 7.22 -3.12 0.72
C HIS A 66 6.96 -3.40 2.21
N THR A 67 7.19 -2.41 3.06
CA THR A 67 6.98 -2.51 4.51
C THR A 67 5.53 -2.88 4.85
N THR A 68 4.57 -2.25 4.17
CA THR A 68 3.14 -2.51 4.41
C THR A 68 2.75 -3.93 4.03
N ILE A 69 3.20 -4.43 2.87
CA ILE A 69 2.91 -5.80 2.43
C ILE A 69 3.55 -6.81 3.39
N THR A 70 4.82 -6.60 3.78
CA THR A 70 5.52 -7.46 4.74
C THR A 70 4.79 -7.50 6.09
N ALA A 71 4.32 -6.37 6.59
CA ALA A 71 3.58 -6.29 7.84
C ALA A 71 2.24 -7.03 7.79
N HIS A 72 1.51 -6.95 6.67
CA HIS A 72 0.25 -7.69 6.49
C HIS A 72 0.50 -9.19 6.32
N ALA A 73 1.53 -9.54 5.58
CA ALA A 73 1.98 -10.91 5.45
C ALA A 73 2.33 -11.51 6.82
N ALA A 74 3.04 -10.79 7.68
CA ALA A 74 3.38 -11.21 9.05
C ALA A 74 2.15 -11.36 9.95
N LYS A 75 1.04 -10.69 9.65
CA LYS A 75 -0.26 -10.85 10.34
C LYS A 75 -1.06 -12.07 9.86
N GLY A 76 -0.54 -12.84 8.91
CA GLY A 76 -1.18 -14.06 8.42
C GLY A 76 -2.13 -13.87 7.24
N TYR A 77 -2.05 -12.73 6.54
CA TYR A 77 -2.81 -12.55 5.30
C TYR A 77 -2.37 -13.58 4.26
N THR A 78 -3.33 -14.17 3.58
CA THR A 78 -3.09 -15.14 2.51
C THR A 78 -2.51 -14.47 1.25
N ASP A 79 -1.90 -15.25 0.38
CA ASP A 79 -1.31 -14.78 -0.89
C ASP A 79 -2.35 -14.04 -1.75
N VAL A 80 -3.59 -14.51 -1.75
CA VAL A 80 -4.69 -13.92 -2.51
C VAL A 80 -5.09 -12.56 -1.90
N GLU A 81 -5.18 -12.48 -0.58
CA GLU A 81 -5.49 -11.24 0.13
C GLU A 81 -4.38 -10.22 -0.05
N LEU A 82 -3.11 -10.63 0.04
CA LEU A 82 -1.95 -9.76 -0.21
C LEU A 82 -1.95 -9.24 -1.65
N LYS A 83 -2.26 -10.10 -2.64
CA LYS A 83 -2.40 -9.69 -4.04
C LYS A 83 -3.49 -8.63 -4.21
N ARG A 84 -4.66 -8.87 -3.63
CA ARG A 84 -5.81 -7.97 -3.71
C ARG A 84 -5.52 -6.62 -3.04
N PHE A 85 -4.92 -6.65 -1.85
CA PHE A 85 -4.54 -5.46 -1.09
C PHE A 85 -3.46 -4.64 -1.79
N SER A 86 -2.43 -5.32 -2.29
CA SER A 86 -1.26 -4.66 -2.89
C SER A 86 -1.47 -4.24 -4.35
N GLY A 87 -2.53 -4.73 -5.01
CA GLY A 87 -2.77 -4.47 -6.43
C GLY A 87 -1.76 -5.12 -7.38
N HIS A 88 -1.02 -6.17 -6.94
CA HIS A 88 -0.12 -6.90 -7.82
C HIS A 88 -0.91 -7.68 -8.87
N THR A 89 -0.46 -7.63 -10.12
CA THR A 89 -1.09 -8.35 -11.23
C THR A 89 -0.81 -9.84 -11.20
N SER A 90 0.32 -10.27 -10.60
CA SER A 90 0.69 -11.67 -10.48
C SER A 90 1.07 -12.05 -9.04
N LEU A 91 0.88 -13.33 -8.67
CA LEU A 91 1.33 -13.86 -7.39
C LEU A 91 2.85 -13.95 -7.32
N ARG A 92 3.51 -14.17 -8.45
CA ARG A 92 4.97 -14.27 -8.54
C ARG A 92 5.68 -13.00 -7.99
N SER A 93 5.08 -11.83 -8.15
CA SER A 93 5.62 -10.59 -7.59
C SER A 93 5.50 -10.51 -6.07
N LEU A 94 4.75 -11.44 -5.44
CA LEU A 94 4.61 -11.57 -4.00
C LEU A 94 5.47 -12.71 -3.41
N ASP A 95 6.11 -13.52 -4.24
CA ASP A 95 6.86 -14.72 -3.80
C ASP A 95 7.91 -14.39 -2.72
N VAL A 96 8.58 -13.25 -2.84
CA VAL A 96 9.57 -12.78 -1.86
C VAL A 96 8.94 -12.57 -0.49
N TYR A 97 7.74 -11.99 -0.44
CA TYR A 97 7.00 -11.72 0.82
C TYR A 97 6.46 -13.01 1.43
N ILE A 98 5.98 -13.93 0.57
CA ILE A 98 5.43 -15.23 0.95
C ILE A 98 6.54 -16.12 1.51
N ALA A 99 7.70 -16.19 0.85
CA ALA A 99 8.86 -16.97 1.30
C ALA A 99 9.34 -16.48 2.67
N HIS A 100 9.47 -15.17 2.85
CA HIS A 100 9.88 -14.58 4.13
C HIS A 100 8.89 -14.89 5.26
N ASN A 101 7.60 -14.89 4.95
CA ASN A 101 6.55 -15.25 5.91
C ASN A 101 6.57 -16.72 6.31
N ARG A 102 6.78 -17.62 5.35
CA ARG A 102 6.87 -19.05 5.64
C ARG A 102 8.03 -19.36 6.58
N GLU A 103 9.18 -18.72 6.41
CA GLU A 103 10.33 -18.87 7.32
C GLU A 103 10.04 -18.29 8.72
N ALA A 104 9.42 -17.13 8.79
CA ALA A 104 9.01 -16.54 10.07
C ALA A 104 7.96 -17.41 10.80
N ALA A 105 7.01 -17.98 10.07
CA ALA A 105 6.02 -18.90 10.62
C ALA A 105 6.65 -20.21 11.13
N LYS A 106 7.60 -20.78 10.37
CA LYS A 106 8.36 -21.96 10.81
C LYS A 106 9.19 -21.66 12.05
N HIS A 107 9.83 -20.51 12.14
CA HIS A 107 10.59 -20.10 13.31
C HIS A 107 9.69 -19.95 14.53
N LYS A 108 8.54 -19.32 14.39
CA LYS A 108 7.52 -19.20 15.44
C LYS A 108 7.01 -20.56 15.92
N ALA A 109 6.71 -21.47 14.99
CA ALA A 109 6.25 -22.82 15.34
C ALA A 109 7.30 -23.59 16.14
N ARG A 110 8.55 -23.55 15.70
CA ARG A 110 9.67 -24.19 16.43
C ARG A 110 9.91 -23.56 17.81
N GLU A 111 9.72 -22.27 17.95
CA GLU A 111 9.85 -21.58 19.23
C GLU A 111 8.70 -21.93 20.18
N TRP A 112 7.50 -22.11 19.63
CA TRP A 112 6.31 -22.53 20.37
C TRP A 112 6.45 -23.97 20.89
N GLU A 113 6.92 -24.88 20.04
CA GLU A 113 7.24 -26.26 20.40
C GLU A 113 8.32 -26.34 21.50
N ARG A 114 9.37 -25.52 21.40
CA ARG A 114 10.44 -25.44 22.45
C ARG A 114 9.93 -24.96 23.79
N ARG A 115 8.86 -24.16 23.83
CA ARG A 115 8.22 -23.71 25.07
C ARG A 115 7.27 -24.75 25.68
N GLY A 116 7.24 -25.95 25.16
CA GLY A 116 6.44 -27.06 25.68
C GLY A 116 4.96 -27.01 25.38
N HIS A 117 4.57 -26.20 24.38
CA HIS A 117 3.21 -26.21 23.86
C HIS A 117 3.09 -27.31 22.80
N THR A 118 2.29 -28.32 23.09
CA THR A 118 1.92 -29.34 22.11
C THR A 118 0.89 -28.79 21.13
N ASP A 119 1.04 -29.13 19.86
CA ASP A 119 0.09 -28.77 18.81
C ASP A 119 -1.30 -29.34 19.14
N PRO A 120 -2.34 -28.51 19.35
CA PRO A 120 -3.68 -28.99 19.70
C PRO A 120 -4.38 -29.77 18.57
N TRP A 121 -3.77 -29.81 17.38
CA TRP A 121 -4.32 -30.46 16.17
C TRP A 121 -3.54 -31.72 15.76
N LYS A 122 -2.58 -32.16 16.58
CA LYS A 122 -1.93 -33.46 16.40
C LYS A 122 -2.56 -34.54 17.30
#